data_7e63a6a9f6faf54b3df1b512b625e205
#
_entry.id   7e63a6a9f6faf54b3df1b512b625e205
#
_cell.length_a   1.000
_cell.length_b   1.000
_cell.length_c   1.000
_cell.angle_alpha   90.00
_cell.angle_beta   90.00
_cell.angle_gamma   90.00
#
_symmetry.space_group_name_H-M   'P 1'
#
loop_
_entity.id
_entity.type
_entity.pdbx_description
1 polymer ?
#
loop_
_entity_poly.entity_id
_entity_poly.type
_entity_poly.pdbx_seq_one_letter_code
_entity_poly.pdbx_strand_id
1 'polypeptide(L)'
;MEPAIKLEHADARGEIYSISLPDNRELMLIHSKAGVFRGGHSHDCEEIVVLLSGKMQYHKTTERDHYTWFYDMKRGDLSFNRAGQVHMGEFLEDSWVVEYKFADKGSWAQTDYEPMRERVRASSRS
;
A
#
# COMPACT_ATOMS: atom_id res chain seq x y z
N MET A 1 -17.59 -16.67 18.50
CA MET A 1 -16.80 -16.60 17.26
C MET A 1 -16.31 -15.17 17.07
N GLU A 2 -15.04 -15.00 16.87
CA GLU A 2 -14.50 -13.66 16.63
C GLU A 2 -14.80 -13.21 15.20
N PRO A 3 -15.05 -11.89 15.00
CA PRO A 3 -15.24 -11.37 13.65
C PRO A 3 -13.99 -11.60 12.77
N ALA A 4 -14.22 -11.89 11.49
CA ALA A 4 -13.11 -12.02 10.54
C ALA A 4 -12.43 -10.68 10.25
N ILE A 5 -13.18 -9.57 10.35
CA ILE A 5 -12.65 -8.22 10.11
C ILE A 5 -12.36 -7.52 11.44
N LYS A 6 -11.22 -6.83 11.48
CA LYS A 6 -10.76 -6.14 12.68
C LYS A 6 -10.13 -4.79 12.31
N LEU A 7 -10.47 -3.73 13.06
CA LEU A 7 -9.80 -2.44 12.92
C LEU A 7 -8.41 -2.54 13.56
N GLU A 8 -7.36 -2.37 12.76
CA GLU A 8 -5.97 -2.42 13.20
C GLU A 8 -5.43 -1.05 13.59
N HIS A 9 -5.82 -0.01 12.85
CA HIS A 9 -5.28 1.33 13.06
C HIS A 9 -6.25 2.37 12.50
N ALA A 10 -6.33 3.53 13.16
CA ALA A 10 -7.06 4.68 12.68
C ALA A 10 -6.32 5.96 13.09
N ASP A 11 -6.16 6.86 12.13
CA ASP A 11 -5.55 8.17 12.36
C ASP A 11 -6.14 9.19 11.38
N ALA A 12 -5.52 10.38 11.27
CA ALA A 12 -6.01 11.43 10.40
C ALA A 12 -6.01 11.05 8.91
N ARG A 13 -5.25 10.01 8.50
CA ARG A 13 -5.20 9.55 7.12
C ARG A 13 -6.38 8.66 6.74
N GLY A 14 -7.00 8.02 7.71
CA GLY A 14 -8.08 7.06 7.52
C GLY A 14 -7.91 5.84 8.40
N GLU A 15 -8.42 4.69 7.95
CA GLU A 15 -8.44 3.46 8.75
C GLU A 15 -7.78 2.31 8.01
N ILE A 16 -7.21 1.39 8.78
CA ILE A 16 -6.66 0.13 8.29
C ILE A 16 -7.36 -1.01 9.00
N TYR A 17 -7.98 -1.88 8.23
CA TYR A 17 -8.63 -3.11 8.72
C TYR A 17 -7.85 -4.32 8.24
N SER A 18 -7.86 -5.39 9.04
CA SER A 18 -7.42 -6.70 8.59
C SER A 18 -8.61 -7.63 8.46
N ILE A 19 -8.55 -8.53 7.50
CA ILE A 19 -9.55 -9.57 7.28
C ILE A 19 -8.82 -10.90 7.33
N SER A 20 -9.18 -11.74 8.30
CA SER A 20 -8.57 -13.07 8.45
C SER A 20 -9.06 -14.02 7.36
N LEU A 21 -8.13 -14.70 6.72
CA LEU A 21 -8.39 -15.69 5.68
C LEU A 21 -7.95 -17.07 6.16
N PRO A 22 -8.41 -18.16 5.48
CA PRO A 22 -7.88 -19.49 5.73
C PRO A 22 -6.36 -19.56 5.49
N ASP A 23 -5.71 -20.59 6.03
CA ASP A 23 -4.30 -20.89 5.82
C ASP A 23 -3.36 -19.81 6.38
N ASN A 24 -3.77 -19.20 7.51
CA ASN A 24 -2.97 -18.20 8.20
C ASN A 24 -2.58 -17.00 7.31
N ARG A 25 -3.50 -16.58 6.45
CA ARG A 25 -3.36 -15.41 5.58
C ARG A 25 -4.31 -14.31 6.00
N GLU A 26 -4.08 -13.11 5.50
CA GLU A 26 -4.98 -11.99 5.75
C GLU A 26 -5.03 -11.03 4.57
N LEU A 27 -6.15 -10.32 4.45
CA LEU A 27 -6.27 -9.15 3.59
C LEU A 27 -6.18 -7.90 4.46
N MET A 28 -5.57 -6.85 3.91
CA MET A 28 -5.64 -5.53 4.51
C MET A 28 -6.62 -4.70 3.68
N LEU A 29 -7.56 -4.07 4.35
CA LEU A 29 -8.53 -3.15 3.71
C LEU A 29 -8.23 -1.76 4.26
N ILE A 30 -7.86 -0.84 3.38
CA ILE A 30 -7.32 0.44 3.78
C ILE A 30 -8.15 1.57 3.18
N HIS A 31 -8.69 2.41 4.05
CA HIS A 31 -9.34 3.66 3.68
C HIS A 31 -8.33 4.80 3.83
N SER A 32 -8.19 5.63 2.79
CA SER A 32 -7.30 6.78 2.80
C SER A 32 -8.03 8.01 2.30
N LYS A 33 -7.90 9.10 3.03
CA LYS A 33 -8.51 10.38 2.66
C LYS A 33 -7.72 11.03 1.53
N ALA A 34 -8.39 11.88 0.75
CA ALA A 34 -7.74 12.66 -0.28
C ALA A 34 -6.56 13.46 0.27
N GLY A 35 -5.46 13.47 -0.45
CA GLY A 35 -4.27 14.24 -0.10
C GLY A 35 -3.27 13.51 0.80
N VAL A 36 -3.56 12.29 1.24
CA VAL A 36 -2.64 11.55 2.11
C VAL A 36 -1.72 10.65 1.32
N PHE A 37 -0.59 10.33 1.95
CA PHE A 37 0.41 9.41 1.42
C PHE A 37 0.47 8.16 2.31
N ARG A 38 0.69 7.00 1.68
CA ARG A 38 0.97 5.76 2.41
C ARG A 38 2.10 5.01 1.73
N GLY A 39 2.94 4.36 2.54
CA GLY A 39 4.04 3.56 2.02
C GLY A 39 5.38 4.28 2.09
N GLY A 40 6.19 4.12 1.05
CA GLY A 40 7.60 4.51 1.11
C GLY A 40 8.41 3.43 1.79
N HIS A 41 8.06 2.16 1.52
CA HIS A 41 8.66 0.99 2.14
C HIS A 41 8.64 -0.20 1.17
N SER A 42 9.38 -1.22 1.53
CA SER A 42 9.34 -2.52 0.87
C SER A 42 8.99 -3.61 1.88
N HIS A 43 8.58 -4.75 1.37
CA HIS A 43 8.38 -5.96 2.16
C HIS A 43 9.27 -7.07 1.62
N ASP A 44 9.61 -8.05 2.47
CA ASP A 44 10.40 -9.20 2.05
C ASP A 44 9.56 -10.32 1.42
N CYS A 45 8.32 -10.00 1.06
CA CYS A 45 7.41 -10.88 0.33
C CYS A 45 6.74 -10.12 -0.81
N GLU A 46 6.19 -10.87 -1.74
CA GLU A 46 5.38 -10.30 -2.83
C GLU A 46 4.01 -9.89 -2.31
N GLU A 47 3.42 -8.88 -2.93
CA GLU A 47 2.07 -8.45 -2.60
C GLU A 47 1.33 -7.92 -3.82
N ILE A 48 0.00 -7.95 -3.76
CA ILE A 48 -0.85 -7.23 -4.69
C ILE A 48 -1.59 -6.13 -3.97
N VAL A 49 -1.84 -5.05 -4.69
CA VAL A 49 -2.62 -3.90 -4.22
C VAL A 49 -3.69 -3.64 -5.27
N VAL A 50 -4.95 -3.59 -4.84
CA VAL A 50 -6.09 -3.34 -5.73
C VAL A 50 -6.80 -2.08 -5.26
N LEU A 51 -7.00 -1.12 -6.17
CA LEU A 51 -7.78 0.07 -5.89
C LEU A 51 -9.26 -0.25 -6.08
N LEU A 52 -10.02 -0.31 -4.99
CA LEU A 52 -11.44 -0.61 -5.02
C LEU A 52 -12.27 0.59 -5.41
N SER A 53 -11.88 1.78 -4.96
CA SER A 53 -12.56 3.03 -5.28
C SER A 53 -11.61 4.21 -5.06
N GLY A 54 -11.89 5.33 -5.71
CA GLY A 54 -11.08 6.53 -5.62
C GLY A 54 -10.05 6.63 -6.74
N LYS A 55 -9.01 7.41 -6.48
CA LYS A 55 -7.89 7.60 -7.40
C LYS A 55 -6.59 7.71 -6.61
N MET A 56 -5.54 7.07 -7.11
CA MET A 56 -4.22 7.21 -6.51
C MET A 56 -3.14 7.25 -7.58
N GLN A 57 -2.07 7.95 -7.26
CA GLN A 57 -0.83 7.89 -8.02
C GLN A 57 0.10 6.93 -7.28
N TYR A 58 0.55 5.88 -7.95
CA TYR A 58 1.34 4.83 -7.34
C TYR A 58 2.78 4.90 -7.83
N HIS A 59 3.71 4.97 -6.89
CA HIS A 59 5.14 5.14 -7.15
C HIS A 59 5.88 3.87 -6.77
N LYS A 60 6.80 3.44 -7.63
CA LYS A 60 7.63 2.24 -7.39
C LYS A 60 9.07 2.50 -7.77
N THR A 61 9.99 1.76 -7.17
CA THR A 61 11.38 1.74 -7.59
C THR A 61 11.66 0.56 -8.50
N THR A 62 12.69 0.70 -9.34
CA THR A 62 13.31 -0.44 -10.01
C THR A 62 14.25 -1.14 -9.04
N GLU A 63 14.52 -2.42 -9.26
CA GLU A 63 15.38 -3.21 -8.38
C GLU A 63 16.85 -2.84 -8.45
N ARG A 64 17.32 -2.29 -9.59
CA ARG A 64 18.75 -2.11 -9.86
C ARG A 64 19.32 -0.75 -9.47
N ASP A 65 18.59 0.31 -9.78
CA ASP A 65 19.11 1.68 -9.70
C ASP A 65 18.25 2.59 -8.85
N HIS A 66 17.25 2.02 -8.19
CA HIS A 66 16.29 2.76 -7.37
C HIS A 66 15.57 3.86 -8.15
N TYR A 67 15.49 3.72 -9.47
CA TYR A 67 14.72 4.63 -10.30
C TYR A 67 13.25 4.55 -9.91
N THR A 68 12.65 5.71 -9.67
CA THR A 68 11.25 5.79 -9.30
C THR A 68 10.41 6.15 -10.52
N TRP A 69 9.42 5.34 -10.81
CA TRP A 69 8.41 5.68 -11.79
C TRP A 69 7.05 5.64 -11.12
N PHE A 70 6.06 6.28 -11.75
CA PHE A 70 4.71 6.29 -11.22
C PHE A 70 3.69 6.08 -12.34
N TYR A 71 2.51 5.69 -11.93
CA TYR A 71 1.36 5.60 -12.81
C TYR A 71 0.09 5.88 -12.03
N ASP A 72 -0.96 6.31 -12.75
CA ASP A 72 -2.26 6.58 -12.15
C ASP A 72 -3.03 5.27 -12.06
N MET A 73 -3.49 4.94 -10.85
CA MET A 73 -4.37 3.81 -10.62
C MET A 73 -5.81 4.30 -10.56
N LYS A 74 -6.67 3.60 -11.28
CA LYS A 74 -8.11 3.82 -11.30
C LYS A 74 -8.81 2.65 -10.64
N ARG A 75 -10.08 2.83 -10.31
CA ARG A 75 -10.92 1.79 -9.73
C ARG A 75 -10.77 0.48 -10.50
N GLY A 76 -10.45 -0.58 -9.78
CA GLY A 76 -10.26 -1.92 -10.33
C GLY A 76 -8.85 -2.26 -10.77
N ASP A 77 -7.93 -1.28 -10.80
CA ASP A 77 -6.54 -1.54 -11.17
C ASP A 77 -5.82 -2.31 -10.10
N LEU A 78 -4.93 -3.20 -10.52
CA LEU A 78 -4.10 -4.01 -9.65
C LEU A 78 -2.63 -3.67 -9.88
N SER A 79 -1.89 -3.51 -8.80
CA SER A 79 -0.43 -3.40 -8.82
C SER A 79 0.18 -4.62 -8.14
N PHE A 80 1.20 -5.21 -8.76
CA PHE A 80 1.99 -6.28 -8.18
C PHE A 80 3.33 -5.72 -7.72
N ASN A 81 3.67 -5.91 -6.45
CA ASN A 81 4.93 -5.48 -5.87
C ASN A 81 5.80 -6.71 -5.58
N ARG A 82 7.02 -6.69 -6.11
CA ARG A 82 7.99 -7.76 -5.84
C ARG A 82 8.56 -7.61 -4.43
N ALA A 83 9.05 -8.70 -3.88
CA ALA A 83 9.81 -8.66 -2.63
C ALA A 83 10.98 -7.68 -2.78
N GLY A 84 11.14 -6.78 -1.83
CA GLY A 84 12.20 -5.77 -1.84
C GLY A 84 11.92 -4.53 -2.69
N GLN A 85 10.82 -4.51 -3.44
CA GLN A 85 10.47 -3.36 -4.26
C GLN A 85 9.82 -2.27 -3.39
N VAL A 86 10.41 -1.08 -3.39
CA VAL A 86 9.86 0.06 -2.65
C VAL A 86 8.66 0.64 -3.39
N HIS A 87 7.59 0.91 -2.67
CA HIS A 87 6.35 1.44 -3.24
C HIS A 87 5.72 2.47 -2.30
N MET A 88 4.96 3.40 -2.90
CA MET A 88 4.27 4.45 -2.16
C MET A 88 3.08 4.96 -2.97
N GLY A 89 1.96 5.21 -2.30
CA GLY A 89 0.78 5.78 -2.92
C GLY A 89 0.51 7.20 -2.45
N GLU A 90 0.09 8.04 -3.38
CA GLU A 90 -0.53 9.33 -3.09
C GLU A 90 -2.00 9.23 -3.48
N PHE A 91 -2.91 9.52 -2.54
CA PHE A 91 -4.35 9.40 -2.76
C PHE A 91 -4.89 10.75 -3.20
N LEU A 92 -5.42 10.80 -4.43
CA LEU A 92 -5.94 12.03 -5.04
C LEU A 92 -7.41 12.28 -4.67
N GLU A 93 -8.11 11.23 -4.26
CA GLU A 93 -9.48 11.25 -3.75
C GLU A 93 -9.55 10.33 -2.55
N ASP A 94 -10.64 10.41 -1.78
CA ASP A 94 -10.93 9.40 -0.76
C ASP A 94 -10.99 8.05 -1.44
N SER A 95 -10.23 7.08 -0.93
CA SER A 95 -9.98 5.82 -1.62
C SER A 95 -10.05 4.64 -0.69
N TRP A 96 -10.43 3.48 -1.24
CA TRP A 96 -10.35 2.19 -0.59
C TRP A 96 -9.44 1.27 -1.38
N VAL A 97 -8.51 0.63 -0.68
CA VAL A 97 -7.50 -0.25 -1.26
C VAL A 97 -7.53 -1.59 -0.52
N VAL A 98 -7.35 -2.67 -1.26
CA VAL A 98 -7.10 -4.00 -0.68
C VAL A 98 -5.65 -4.37 -0.97
N GLU A 99 -4.95 -4.85 0.05
CA GLU A 99 -3.61 -5.41 -0.08
C GLU A 99 -3.61 -6.87 0.36
N TYR A 100 -2.91 -7.71 -0.39
CA TYR A 100 -2.68 -9.11 -0.04
C TYR A 100 -1.22 -9.44 -0.19
N LYS A 101 -0.61 -9.96 0.90
CA LYS A 101 0.77 -10.42 0.90
C LYS A 101 0.80 -11.93 0.74
N PHE A 102 1.69 -12.42 -0.13
CA PHE A 102 1.86 -13.86 -0.38
C PHE A 102 2.80 -14.45 0.68
N ALA A 103 2.38 -14.37 1.92
CA ALA A 103 3.12 -14.81 3.09
C ALA A 103 2.15 -15.04 4.24
N ASP A 104 2.52 -15.89 5.18
CA ASP A 104 1.72 -16.11 6.38
C ASP A 104 1.65 -14.84 7.21
N LYS A 105 0.52 -14.66 7.89
CA LYS A 105 0.30 -13.53 8.78
C LYS A 105 1.44 -13.38 9.77
N GLY A 106 2.06 -12.19 9.79
CA GLY A 106 3.14 -11.87 10.72
C GLY A 106 4.50 -12.47 10.37
N SER A 107 4.64 -13.14 9.22
CA SER A 107 5.90 -13.79 8.82
C SER A 107 6.80 -12.89 7.97
N TRP A 108 6.32 -11.74 7.55
CA TRP A 108 7.05 -10.82 6.67
C TRP A 108 7.58 -9.63 7.46
N ALA A 109 8.62 -9.00 6.91
CA ALA A 109 9.23 -7.80 7.46
C ALA A 109 9.09 -6.63 6.50
N GLN A 110 9.08 -5.42 7.05
CA GLN A 110 8.97 -4.17 6.29
C GLN A 110 10.26 -3.36 6.48
N THR A 111 10.72 -2.75 5.40
CA THR A 111 11.85 -1.84 5.42
C THR A 111 11.41 -0.48 4.88
N ASP A 112 11.57 0.57 5.69
CA ASP A 112 11.23 1.92 5.28
C ASP A 112 12.33 2.52 4.40
N TYR A 113 11.92 3.36 3.45
CA TYR A 113 12.82 4.01 2.52
C TYR A 113 12.49 5.49 2.40
N GLU A 114 13.08 6.29 3.25
CA GLU A 114 12.79 7.72 3.37
C GLU A 114 13.06 8.52 2.08
N PRO A 115 14.11 8.23 1.27
CA PRO A 115 14.32 8.99 0.02
C PRO A 115 13.13 8.98 -0.94
N MET A 116 12.37 7.89 -1.01
CA MET A 116 11.16 7.87 -1.84
C MET A 116 10.09 8.79 -1.26
N ARG A 117 9.90 8.74 0.06
CA ARG A 117 8.90 9.58 0.74
C ARG A 117 9.15 11.06 0.48
N GLU A 118 10.40 11.49 0.60
CA GLU A 118 10.80 12.87 0.33
C GLU A 118 10.56 13.26 -1.12
N ARG A 119 10.95 12.40 -2.05
CA ARG A 119 10.82 12.65 -3.48
C ARG A 119 9.37 12.75 -3.91
N VAL A 120 8.53 11.84 -3.46
CA VAL A 120 7.10 11.80 -3.82
C VAL A 120 6.40 13.03 -3.26
N ARG A 121 6.64 13.38 -2.00
CA ARG A 121 6.04 14.56 -1.38
C ARG A 121 6.47 15.85 -2.05
N ALA A 122 7.73 15.97 -2.42
CA ALA A 122 8.24 17.15 -3.13
C ALA A 122 7.62 17.28 -4.51
N SER A 123 7.48 16.18 -5.24
CA SER A 123 6.86 16.14 -6.57
C SER A 123 5.40 16.58 -6.52
N SER A 124 4.67 16.16 -5.49
CA SER A 124 3.26 16.51 -5.29
C SER A 124 3.03 18.01 -5.04
N ARG A 125 4.04 18.71 -4.55
CA ARG A 125 3.94 20.15 -4.23
C ARG A 125 4.27 21.09 -5.39
N SER A 126 4.80 20.54 -6.46
CA SER A 126 5.24 21.36 -7.60
C SER A 126 4.11 21.66 -8.64
#